data_72cf8d2f0b577fef7c859b727816f0be
#
_entry.id   72cf8d2f0b577fef7c859b727816f0be
#
_cell.length_a   1.000
_cell.length_b   1.000
_cell.length_c   1.000
_cell.angle_alpha   90.00
_cell.angle_beta   90.00
_cell.angle_gamma   90.00
#
_symmetry.space_group_name_H-M   'P 1'
#
loop_
_entity.id
_entity.type
_entity.pdbx_description
1 polymer ?
#
loop_
_entity_poly.entity_id
_entity_poly.type
_entity_poly.pdbx_seq_one_letter_code
_entity_poly.pdbx_strand_id
1 'polypeptide(L)'
;MNNLRILLYVVVLSLAACHPEGTNVKQGLDKAAQLMGQDPDTASIILENIQINQMNEAQLAEYNLLCTQLNEDKNIAHTSDKQIRQAVSYFDQHGDELQKSKAYFYLACVESDLNQKKEAETHFKEAIKLAALTEKYDYVAKVCRRCSLYYQKYGHFDEALEMERKAYASQLMVNDQAGDSKLILSSALGVFGVMLSLIHISEPTR
;
A
#
# COMPACT_ATOMS: atom_id res chain seq x y z
N MET A 1 37.67 -46.79 11.50
CA MET A 1 37.79 -45.42 10.93
C MET A 1 36.68 -45.04 9.95
N ASN A 2 36.14 -45.97 9.15
CA ASN A 2 35.06 -45.65 8.18
C ASN A 2 33.71 -45.29 8.83
N ASN A 3 33.32 -45.97 9.90
CA ASN A 3 32.02 -45.72 10.54
C ASN A 3 31.90 -44.30 11.18
N LEU A 4 33.02 -43.78 11.69
CA LEU A 4 33.05 -42.42 12.24
C LEU A 4 32.91 -41.33 11.16
N ARG A 5 33.50 -41.58 9.96
CA ARG A 5 33.34 -40.69 8.81
C ARG A 5 31.91 -40.71 8.24
N ILE A 6 31.28 -41.86 8.19
CA ILE A 6 29.87 -41.99 7.76
C ILE A 6 28.94 -41.27 8.74
N LEU A 7 29.17 -41.41 10.07
CA LEU A 7 28.39 -40.71 11.07
C LEU A 7 28.55 -39.18 10.97
N LEU A 8 29.77 -38.71 10.69
CA LEU A 8 30.03 -37.28 10.48
C LEU A 8 29.31 -36.72 9.23
N TYR A 9 29.28 -37.48 8.14
CA TYR A 9 28.55 -37.11 6.92
C TYR A 9 27.04 -37.07 7.13
N VAL A 10 26.47 -38.01 7.90
CA VAL A 10 25.03 -38.02 8.21
C VAL A 10 24.66 -36.83 9.09
N VAL A 11 25.50 -36.46 10.07
CA VAL A 11 25.27 -35.27 10.92
C VAL A 11 25.39 -33.99 10.13
N VAL A 12 26.34 -33.86 9.19
CA VAL A 12 26.49 -32.69 8.32
C VAL A 12 25.32 -32.55 7.35
N LEU A 13 24.83 -33.66 6.79
CA LEU A 13 23.66 -33.67 5.91
C LEU A 13 22.35 -33.33 6.65
N SER A 14 22.21 -33.70 7.93
CA SER A 14 21.05 -33.36 8.72
C SER A 14 21.04 -31.87 9.17
N LEU A 15 22.20 -31.23 9.27
CA LEU A 15 22.32 -29.80 9.57
C LEU A 15 22.05 -28.92 8.35
N ALA A 16 22.22 -29.43 7.12
CA ALA A 16 21.90 -28.70 5.89
C ALA A 16 20.40 -28.68 5.54
N ALA A 17 19.57 -29.49 6.22
CA ALA A 17 18.14 -29.60 5.97
C ALA A 17 17.27 -28.65 6.82
N CYS A 18 17.84 -27.89 7.74
CA CYS A 18 17.14 -26.84 8.47
C CYS A 18 17.37 -25.49 7.82
N HIS A 19 16.80 -25.27 6.62
CA HIS A 19 16.37 -23.92 6.27
C HIS A 19 15.02 -23.72 6.98
N PRO A 20 14.91 -22.75 7.88
CA PRO A 20 13.60 -22.44 8.46
C PRO A 20 12.69 -21.98 7.32
N GLU A 21 11.65 -22.77 7.02
CA GLU A 21 10.68 -22.48 5.95
C GLU A 21 10.12 -21.06 6.07
N GLY A 22 10.02 -20.50 7.27
CA GLY A 22 9.59 -19.13 7.51
C GLY A 22 10.52 -18.02 6.99
N THR A 23 11.81 -18.29 6.75
CA THR A 23 12.74 -17.30 6.16
C THR A 23 12.50 -17.13 4.66
N ASN A 24 12.08 -18.17 3.98
CA ASN A 24 11.78 -18.11 2.54
C ASN A 24 10.51 -17.26 2.28
N VAL A 25 9.47 -17.44 3.09
CA VAL A 25 8.23 -16.65 3.00
C VAL A 25 8.53 -15.16 3.27
N LYS A 26 9.23 -14.83 4.36
CA LYS A 26 9.56 -13.45 4.69
C LYS A 26 10.38 -12.78 3.59
N GLN A 27 11.42 -13.44 3.09
CA GLN A 27 12.24 -12.90 1.99
C GLN A 27 11.42 -12.65 0.73
N GLY A 28 10.45 -13.53 0.42
CA GLY A 28 9.52 -13.35 -0.69
C GLY A 28 8.64 -12.12 -0.50
N LEU A 29 8.05 -11.93 0.68
CA LEU A 29 7.23 -10.77 1.01
C LEU A 29 8.04 -9.46 0.96
N ASP A 30 9.21 -9.42 1.59
CA ASP A 30 10.11 -8.26 1.57
C ASP A 30 10.50 -7.88 0.13
N LYS A 31 10.81 -8.87 -0.72
CA LYS A 31 11.15 -8.64 -2.12
C LYS A 31 9.95 -8.15 -2.94
N ALA A 32 8.78 -8.74 -2.75
CA ALA A 32 7.55 -8.27 -3.39
C ALA A 32 7.25 -6.82 -2.99
N ALA A 33 7.35 -6.48 -1.69
CA ALA A 33 7.14 -5.13 -1.19
C ALA A 33 8.09 -4.10 -1.82
N GLN A 34 9.36 -4.45 -2.05
CA GLN A 34 10.34 -3.56 -2.70
C GLN A 34 10.02 -3.31 -4.18
N LEU A 35 9.42 -4.28 -4.86
CA LEU A 35 9.08 -4.20 -6.28
C LEU A 35 7.73 -3.51 -6.53
N MET A 36 6.89 -3.36 -5.49
CA MET A 36 5.62 -2.63 -5.62
C MET A 36 5.85 -1.21 -6.15
N GLY A 37 5.11 -0.84 -7.19
CA GLY A 37 5.23 0.47 -7.84
C GLY A 37 6.40 0.62 -8.82
N GLN A 38 7.35 -0.30 -8.85
CA GLN A 38 8.48 -0.31 -9.81
C GLN A 38 8.30 -1.39 -10.88
N ASP A 39 8.01 -2.60 -10.44
CA ASP A 39 7.78 -3.78 -11.28
C ASP A 39 6.67 -4.65 -10.68
N PRO A 40 5.41 -4.23 -10.83
CA PRO A 40 4.27 -4.94 -10.24
C PRO A 40 4.05 -6.33 -10.84
N ASP A 41 4.54 -6.59 -12.05
CA ASP A 41 4.42 -7.91 -12.67
C ASP A 41 5.36 -8.91 -12.01
N THR A 42 6.61 -8.54 -11.75
CA THR A 42 7.53 -9.38 -10.98
C THR A 42 7.06 -9.55 -9.54
N ALA A 43 6.50 -8.51 -8.91
CA ALA A 43 5.90 -8.62 -7.58
C ALA A 43 4.75 -9.63 -7.55
N SER A 44 3.87 -9.63 -8.58
CA SER A 44 2.79 -10.62 -8.75
C SER A 44 3.31 -12.05 -8.77
N ILE A 45 4.31 -12.32 -9.62
CA ILE A 45 4.92 -13.65 -9.76
C ILE A 45 5.50 -14.13 -8.41
N ILE A 46 6.14 -13.23 -7.66
CA ILE A 46 6.69 -13.60 -6.35
C ILE A 46 5.56 -13.96 -5.38
N LEU A 47 4.50 -13.14 -5.27
CA LEU A 47 3.39 -13.39 -4.37
C LEU A 47 2.65 -14.68 -4.71
N GLU A 48 2.44 -14.98 -6.00
CA GLU A 48 1.79 -16.21 -6.46
C GLU A 48 2.57 -17.49 -6.10
N ASN A 49 3.89 -17.39 -5.99
CA ASN A 49 4.75 -18.52 -5.65
C ASN A 49 4.96 -18.72 -4.14
N ILE A 50 4.46 -17.82 -3.28
CA ILE A 50 4.57 -17.98 -1.84
C ILE A 50 3.51 -18.97 -1.33
N GLN A 51 3.93 -19.91 -0.48
CA GLN A 51 3.04 -20.92 0.09
C GLN A 51 2.30 -20.36 1.30
N ILE A 52 1.01 -20.04 1.14
CA ILE A 52 0.16 -19.43 2.17
C ILE A 52 0.04 -20.31 3.42
N ASN A 53 0.04 -21.64 3.26
CA ASN A 53 -0.09 -22.58 4.37
C ASN A 53 1.12 -22.60 5.32
N GLN A 54 2.22 -21.98 4.95
CA GLN A 54 3.44 -21.84 5.78
C GLN A 54 3.53 -20.48 6.48
N MET A 55 2.57 -19.58 6.25
CA MET A 55 2.57 -18.25 6.82
C MET A 55 2.08 -18.26 8.28
N ASN A 56 2.78 -17.51 9.14
CA ASN A 56 2.21 -17.09 10.42
C ASN A 56 1.25 -15.90 10.22
N GLU A 57 0.57 -15.47 11.28
CA GLU A 57 -0.43 -14.40 11.22
C GLU A 57 0.14 -13.07 10.69
N ALA A 58 1.36 -12.71 11.10
CA ALA A 58 2.04 -11.51 10.63
C ALA A 58 2.32 -11.56 9.12
N GLN A 59 2.84 -12.69 8.65
CA GLN A 59 3.15 -12.90 7.24
C GLN A 59 1.86 -12.94 6.39
N LEU A 60 0.80 -13.54 6.90
CA LEU A 60 -0.49 -13.56 6.22
C LEU A 60 -1.11 -12.15 6.12
N ALA A 61 -1.00 -11.34 7.17
CA ALA A 61 -1.46 -9.96 7.15
C ALA A 61 -0.68 -9.12 6.11
N GLU A 62 0.65 -9.27 6.08
CA GLU A 62 1.50 -8.61 5.09
C GLU A 62 1.19 -9.08 3.66
N TYR A 63 1.04 -10.37 3.44
CA TYR A 63 0.66 -10.95 2.16
C TYR A 63 -0.68 -10.37 1.66
N ASN A 64 -1.70 -10.36 2.51
CA ASN A 64 -3.02 -9.83 2.16
C ASN A 64 -2.96 -8.32 1.82
N LEU A 65 -2.16 -7.55 2.55
CA LEU A 65 -1.91 -6.14 2.28
C LEU A 65 -1.23 -5.94 0.91
N LEU A 66 -0.17 -6.70 0.63
CA LEU A 66 0.57 -6.62 -0.63
C LEU A 66 -0.27 -7.06 -1.84
N CYS A 67 -1.09 -8.12 -1.70
CA CYS A 67 -2.01 -8.52 -2.76
C CYS A 67 -3.05 -7.44 -3.07
N THR A 68 -3.59 -6.77 -2.03
CA THR A 68 -4.54 -5.68 -2.22
C THR A 68 -3.85 -4.47 -2.88
N GLN A 69 -2.64 -4.12 -2.44
CA GLN A 69 -1.82 -3.08 -3.07
C GLN A 69 -1.57 -3.37 -4.55
N LEU A 70 -1.20 -4.61 -4.88
CA LEU A 70 -0.92 -5.03 -6.25
C LEU A 70 -2.15 -4.83 -7.16
N ASN A 71 -3.34 -5.21 -6.68
CA ASN A 71 -4.57 -5.01 -7.42
C ASN A 71 -4.84 -3.52 -7.68
N GLU A 72 -4.66 -2.66 -6.67
CA GLU A 72 -4.76 -1.20 -6.84
C GLU A 72 -3.74 -0.66 -7.87
N ASP A 73 -2.49 -1.06 -7.76
CA ASP A 73 -1.41 -0.58 -8.65
C ASP A 73 -1.64 -1.06 -10.12
N LYS A 74 -2.33 -2.21 -10.30
CA LYS A 74 -2.74 -2.76 -11.62
C LYS A 74 -4.12 -2.30 -12.07
N ASN A 75 -4.83 -1.45 -11.32
CA ASN A 75 -6.22 -1.03 -11.56
C ASN A 75 -7.19 -2.21 -11.70
N ILE A 76 -7.01 -3.26 -10.92
CA ILE A 76 -7.90 -4.41 -10.84
C ILE A 76 -8.94 -4.13 -9.76
N ALA A 77 -10.21 -4.04 -10.15
CA ALA A 77 -11.30 -3.78 -9.22
C ALA A 77 -11.48 -4.93 -8.20
N HIS A 78 -11.69 -4.57 -6.95
CA HIS A 78 -11.88 -5.53 -5.87
C HIS A 78 -13.32 -6.05 -5.83
N THR A 79 -13.48 -7.34 -5.54
CA THR A 79 -14.78 -8.01 -5.41
C THR A 79 -15.10 -8.45 -3.99
N SER A 80 -14.15 -8.33 -3.06
CA SER A 80 -14.30 -8.70 -1.65
C SER A 80 -13.28 -7.95 -0.78
N ASP A 81 -13.70 -7.59 0.42
CA ASP A 81 -12.86 -6.95 1.45
C ASP A 81 -12.26 -7.92 2.47
N LYS A 82 -12.57 -9.23 2.35
CA LYS A 82 -12.20 -10.24 3.36
C LYS A 82 -10.71 -10.29 3.65
N GLN A 83 -9.86 -10.27 2.63
CA GLN A 83 -8.41 -10.36 2.79
C GLN A 83 -7.83 -9.12 3.47
N ILE A 84 -8.23 -7.93 3.00
CA ILE A 84 -7.71 -6.70 3.58
C ILE A 84 -8.21 -6.46 5.01
N ARG A 85 -9.42 -6.90 5.36
CA ARG A 85 -9.92 -6.85 6.74
C ARG A 85 -9.11 -7.73 7.69
N GLN A 86 -8.59 -8.87 7.24
CA GLN A 86 -7.67 -9.67 8.04
C GLN A 86 -6.36 -8.91 8.30
N ALA A 87 -5.83 -8.24 7.28
CA ALA A 87 -4.64 -7.39 7.45
C ALA A 87 -4.89 -6.24 8.43
N VAL A 88 -6.01 -5.52 8.29
CA VAL A 88 -6.40 -4.45 9.23
C VAL A 88 -6.49 -4.98 10.66
N SER A 89 -7.20 -6.09 10.86
CA SER A 89 -7.36 -6.68 12.20
C SER A 89 -6.02 -7.01 12.87
N TYR A 90 -5.04 -7.49 12.10
CA TYR A 90 -3.71 -7.78 12.61
C TYR A 90 -2.91 -6.50 12.90
N PHE A 91 -2.86 -5.57 11.93
CA PHE A 91 -2.05 -4.36 12.07
C PHE A 91 -2.59 -3.40 13.13
N ASP A 92 -3.90 -3.36 13.39
CA ASP A 92 -4.46 -2.57 14.49
C ASP A 92 -3.85 -2.92 15.85
N GLN A 93 -3.52 -4.19 16.04
CA GLN A 93 -2.98 -4.69 17.30
C GLN A 93 -1.44 -4.69 17.35
N HIS A 94 -0.78 -4.89 16.21
CA HIS A 94 0.64 -5.20 16.14
C HIS A 94 1.45 -4.28 15.21
N GLY A 95 0.78 -3.48 14.36
CA GLY A 95 1.43 -2.64 13.36
C GLY A 95 1.93 -1.31 13.92
N ASP A 96 2.93 -0.74 13.26
CA ASP A 96 3.29 0.67 13.39
C ASP A 96 2.30 1.58 12.64
N GLU A 97 2.43 2.89 12.78
CA GLU A 97 1.52 3.88 12.16
C GLU A 97 1.48 3.76 10.65
N LEU A 98 2.62 3.45 10.01
CA LEU A 98 2.68 3.28 8.56
C LEU A 98 1.93 2.01 8.11
N GLN A 99 2.11 0.91 8.81
CA GLN A 99 1.44 -0.36 8.52
C GLN A 99 -0.08 -0.24 8.72
N LYS A 100 -0.52 0.36 9.83
CA LYS A 100 -1.93 0.67 10.08
C LYS A 100 -2.51 1.58 9.01
N SER A 101 -1.81 2.66 8.68
CA SER A 101 -2.24 3.59 7.65
C SER A 101 -2.40 2.90 6.29
N LYS A 102 -1.44 2.06 5.89
CA LYS A 102 -1.54 1.28 4.65
C LYS A 102 -2.74 0.34 4.65
N ALA A 103 -2.96 -0.37 5.76
CA ALA A 103 -4.07 -1.30 5.87
C ALA A 103 -5.42 -0.59 5.75
N TYR A 104 -5.63 0.52 6.44
CA TYR A 104 -6.84 1.34 6.31
C TYR A 104 -6.98 1.98 4.93
N PHE A 105 -5.88 2.45 4.35
CA PHE A 105 -5.89 3.03 3.00
C PHE A 105 -6.38 2.03 1.95
N TYR A 106 -5.83 0.82 1.94
CA TYR A 106 -6.25 -0.19 0.98
C TYR A 106 -7.62 -0.78 1.30
N LEU A 107 -8.03 -0.83 2.57
CA LEU A 107 -9.41 -1.15 2.92
C LEU A 107 -10.38 -0.12 2.34
N ALA A 108 -10.08 1.17 2.47
CA ALA A 108 -10.92 2.23 1.91
C ALA A 108 -11.00 2.17 0.37
N CYS A 109 -9.90 1.83 -0.32
CA CYS A 109 -9.92 1.59 -1.77
C CYS A 109 -10.87 0.44 -2.14
N VAL A 110 -10.75 -0.70 -1.46
CA VAL A 110 -11.62 -1.86 -1.65
C VAL A 110 -13.08 -1.52 -1.40
N GLU A 111 -13.40 -0.83 -0.29
CA GLU A 111 -14.75 -0.39 0.04
C GLU A 111 -15.32 0.59 -0.98
N SER A 112 -14.48 1.47 -1.55
CA SER A 112 -14.87 2.34 -2.66
C SER A 112 -15.26 1.56 -3.92
N ASP A 113 -14.53 0.48 -4.23
CA ASP A 113 -14.87 -0.42 -5.34
C ASP A 113 -16.18 -1.18 -5.08
N LEU A 114 -16.39 -1.62 -3.85
CA LEU A 114 -17.61 -2.29 -3.40
C LEU A 114 -18.79 -1.33 -3.18
N ASN A 115 -18.62 -0.04 -3.47
CA ASN A 115 -19.62 1.01 -3.29
C ASN A 115 -20.09 1.22 -1.82
N GLN A 116 -19.26 0.84 -0.87
CA GLN A 116 -19.44 1.05 0.59
C GLN A 116 -18.94 2.46 0.96
N LYS A 117 -19.73 3.49 0.61
CA LYS A 117 -19.27 4.89 0.62
C LYS A 117 -18.88 5.41 2.01
N LYS A 118 -19.70 5.15 3.02
CA LYS A 118 -19.49 5.67 4.38
C LYS A 118 -18.28 5.01 5.04
N GLU A 119 -18.13 3.73 4.84
CA GLU A 119 -17.02 2.93 5.33
C GLU A 119 -15.72 3.41 4.69
N ALA A 120 -15.70 3.52 3.37
CA ALA A 120 -14.55 4.02 2.62
C ALA A 120 -14.11 5.42 3.08
N GLU A 121 -15.06 6.34 3.26
CA GLU A 121 -14.74 7.69 3.75
C GLU A 121 -14.13 7.66 5.15
N THR A 122 -14.69 6.84 6.04
CA THR A 122 -14.17 6.69 7.41
C THR A 122 -12.75 6.16 7.41
N HIS A 123 -12.48 5.12 6.62
CA HIS A 123 -11.16 4.50 6.58
C HIS A 123 -10.14 5.35 5.82
N PHE A 124 -10.51 6.12 4.79
CA PHE A 124 -9.63 7.13 4.20
C PHE A 124 -9.20 8.19 5.21
N LYS A 125 -10.14 8.71 6.04
CA LYS A 125 -9.82 9.68 7.08
C LYS A 125 -8.83 9.12 8.11
N GLU A 126 -9.04 7.88 8.56
CA GLU A 126 -8.11 7.22 9.50
C GLU A 126 -6.74 6.97 8.85
N ALA A 127 -6.71 6.51 7.61
CA ALA A 127 -5.46 6.34 6.87
C ALA A 127 -4.65 7.63 6.75
N ILE A 128 -5.29 8.76 6.42
CA ILE A 128 -4.64 10.07 6.32
C ILE A 128 -4.10 10.52 7.68
N LYS A 129 -4.89 10.36 8.74
CA LYS A 129 -4.49 10.72 10.10
C LYS A 129 -3.23 9.95 10.54
N LEU A 130 -3.20 8.63 10.32
CA LEU A 130 -2.05 7.79 10.63
C LEU A 130 -0.86 8.09 9.72
N ALA A 131 -1.08 8.31 8.42
CA ALA A 131 -0.03 8.68 7.48
C ALA A 131 0.69 9.96 7.90
N ALA A 132 -0.03 10.95 8.40
CA ALA A 132 0.54 12.22 8.86
C ALA A 132 1.52 12.06 10.04
N LEU A 133 1.47 10.95 10.77
CA LEU A 133 2.39 10.65 11.88
C LEU A 133 3.71 10.01 11.41
N THR A 134 3.82 9.64 10.13
CA THR A 134 4.91 8.78 9.65
C THR A 134 6.10 9.53 9.06
N GLU A 135 6.02 10.83 8.85
CA GLU A 135 7.01 11.63 8.10
C GLU A 135 7.35 11.06 6.69
N LYS A 136 6.52 10.14 6.16
CA LYS A 136 6.63 9.59 4.81
C LYS A 136 5.80 10.43 3.85
N TYR A 137 6.32 11.61 3.51
CA TYR A 137 5.57 12.61 2.74
C TYR A 137 5.13 12.15 1.35
N ASP A 138 5.92 11.29 0.68
CA ASP A 138 5.56 10.64 -0.58
C ASP A 138 4.32 9.75 -0.42
N TYR A 139 4.26 8.99 0.66
CA TYR A 139 3.11 8.15 0.98
C TYR A 139 1.89 9.00 1.37
N VAL A 140 2.06 10.05 2.20
CA VAL A 140 0.98 10.99 2.54
C VAL A 140 0.39 11.59 1.27
N ALA A 141 1.22 12.04 0.33
CA ALA A 141 0.77 12.57 -0.95
C ALA A 141 -0.03 11.53 -1.76
N LYS A 142 0.41 10.26 -1.81
CA LYS A 142 -0.31 9.15 -2.46
C LYS A 142 -1.70 8.97 -1.86
N VAL A 143 -1.81 8.88 -0.54
CA VAL A 143 -3.08 8.68 0.17
C VAL A 143 -4.04 9.83 -0.07
N CYS A 144 -3.56 11.08 0.05
CA CYS A 144 -4.37 12.27 -0.17
C CYS A 144 -4.90 12.35 -1.62
N ARG A 145 -4.07 12.07 -2.64
CA ARG A 145 -4.51 12.04 -4.05
C ARG A 145 -5.59 11.00 -4.29
N ARG A 146 -5.43 9.79 -3.76
CA ARG A 146 -6.46 8.74 -3.90
C ARG A 146 -7.76 9.14 -3.21
N CYS A 147 -7.69 9.74 -2.05
CA CYS A 147 -8.84 10.28 -1.33
C CYS A 147 -9.51 11.42 -2.12
N SER A 148 -8.74 12.30 -2.77
CA SER A 148 -9.28 13.33 -3.65
C SER A 148 -10.09 12.73 -4.80
N LEU A 149 -9.55 11.70 -5.48
CA LEU A 149 -10.27 10.99 -6.53
C LEU A 149 -11.58 10.35 -6.03
N TYR A 150 -11.55 9.80 -4.82
CA TYR A 150 -12.75 9.28 -4.17
C TYR A 150 -13.79 10.38 -3.99
N TYR A 151 -13.44 11.54 -3.42
CA TYR A 151 -14.36 12.64 -3.22
C TYR A 151 -14.89 13.20 -4.55
N GLN A 152 -14.07 13.31 -5.59
CA GLN A 152 -14.49 13.71 -6.94
C GLN A 152 -15.54 12.75 -7.51
N LYS A 153 -15.33 11.43 -7.38
CA LYS A 153 -16.28 10.40 -7.84
C LYS A 153 -17.69 10.58 -7.25
N TYR A 154 -17.79 11.12 -6.04
CA TYR A 154 -19.05 11.33 -5.35
C TYR A 154 -19.53 12.80 -5.31
N GLY A 155 -18.87 13.70 -6.04
CA GLY A 155 -19.26 15.12 -6.17
C GLY A 155 -18.93 16.00 -4.96
N HIS A 156 -18.08 15.53 -4.06
CA HIS A 156 -17.60 16.28 -2.88
C HIS A 156 -16.34 17.09 -3.26
N PHE A 157 -16.54 18.14 -4.05
CA PHE A 157 -15.43 18.85 -4.70
C PHE A 157 -14.61 19.69 -3.73
N ASP A 158 -15.19 20.22 -2.67
CA ASP A 158 -14.47 21.01 -1.65
C ASP A 158 -13.51 20.11 -0.87
N GLU A 159 -13.97 18.95 -0.47
CA GLU A 159 -13.16 17.91 0.19
C GLU A 159 -12.06 17.39 -0.74
N ALA A 160 -12.39 17.19 -2.01
CA ALA A 160 -11.41 16.79 -3.01
C ALA A 160 -10.28 17.82 -3.15
N LEU A 161 -10.62 19.10 -3.22
CA LEU A 161 -9.65 20.19 -3.31
C LEU A 161 -8.78 20.28 -2.04
N GLU A 162 -9.36 20.08 -0.87
CA GLU A 162 -8.59 20.02 0.38
C GLU A 162 -7.57 18.90 0.37
N MET A 163 -7.95 17.71 -0.12
CA MET A 163 -7.05 16.57 -0.23
C MET A 163 -5.92 16.83 -1.24
N GLU A 164 -6.20 17.48 -2.37
CA GLU A 164 -5.16 17.86 -3.32
C GLU A 164 -4.18 18.88 -2.74
N ARG A 165 -4.67 19.84 -1.96
CA ARG A 165 -3.78 20.78 -1.25
C ARG A 165 -2.86 20.08 -0.26
N LYS A 166 -3.37 19.09 0.48
CA LYS A 166 -2.56 18.29 1.41
C LYS A 166 -1.52 17.44 0.65
N ALA A 167 -1.92 16.83 -0.47
CA ALA A 167 -1.02 16.09 -1.32
C ALA A 167 0.11 16.97 -1.88
N TYR A 168 -0.24 18.16 -2.34
CA TYR A 168 0.74 19.12 -2.84
C TYR A 168 1.71 19.58 -1.74
N ALA A 169 1.19 19.94 -0.57
CA ALA A 169 2.05 20.33 0.58
C ALA A 169 3.03 19.21 0.95
N SER A 170 2.56 17.96 0.99
CA SER A 170 3.42 16.80 1.26
C SER A 170 4.47 16.61 0.16
N GLN A 171 4.12 16.83 -1.11
CA GLN A 171 5.06 16.73 -2.21
C GLN A 171 6.15 17.81 -2.15
N LEU A 172 5.82 19.01 -1.68
CA LEU A 172 6.82 20.06 -1.44
C LEU A 172 7.84 19.63 -0.38
N MET A 173 7.40 18.96 0.69
CA MET A 173 8.30 18.45 1.73
C MET A 173 9.27 17.37 1.18
N VAL A 174 8.79 16.51 0.28
CA VAL A 174 9.66 15.53 -0.42
C VAL A 174 10.71 16.26 -1.25
N ASN A 175 10.31 17.29 -2.00
CA ASN A 175 11.20 18.01 -2.91
C ASN A 175 12.23 18.84 -2.16
N ASP A 176 11.86 19.42 -1.02
CA ASP A 176 12.76 20.16 -0.13
C ASP A 176 13.84 19.23 0.42
N GLN A 177 13.47 18.02 0.83
CA GLN A 177 14.40 16.98 1.26
C GLN A 177 15.35 16.50 0.14
N ALA A 178 14.87 16.46 -1.11
CA ALA A 178 15.62 16.00 -2.27
C ALA A 178 16.43 17.11 -2.97
N GLY A 179 16.16 18.37 -2.67
CA GLY A 179 16.77 19.52 -3.36
C GLY A 179 16.36 19.68 -4.83
N ASP A 180 15.21 19.09 -5.24
CA ASP A 180 14.81 19.01 -6.65
C ASP A 180 13.63 19.93 -6.99
N SER A 181 13.95 21.10 -7.56
CA SER A 181 12.96 22.12 -7.95
C SER A 181 12.06 21.75 -9.16
N LYS A 182 12.41 20.72 -9.96
CA LYS A 182 11.58 20.28 -11.09
C LYS A 182 10.31 19.56 -10.68
N LEU A 183 10.35 18.80 -9.58
CA LEU A 183 9.19 18.12 -9.02
C LEU A 183 8.15 19.10 -8.46
N ILE A 184 8.57 20.27 -7.99
CA ILE A 184 7.67 21.33 -7.51
C ILE A 184 6.75 21.80 -8.64
N LEU A 185 7.29 21.98 -9.86
CA LEU A 185 6.53 22.44 -11.00
C LEU A 185 5.50 21.41 -11.47
N SER A 186 5.85 20.12 -11.48
CA SER A 186 4.93 19.04 -11.89
C SER A 186 3.77 18.87 -10.91
N SER A 187 4.01 19.00 -9.61
CA SER A 187 2.95 18.94 -8.59
C SER A 187 2.04 20.17 -8.66
N ALA A 188 2.59 21.35 -8.92
CA ALA A 188 1.81 22.57 -9.13
C ALA A 188 0.88 22.43 -10.34
N LEU A 189 1.37 21.87 -11.47
CA LEU A 189 0.56 21.61 -12.66
C LEU A 189 -0.56 20.58 -12.39
N GLY A 190 -0.30 19.55 -11.57
CA GLY A 190 -1.33 18.58 -11.15
C GLY A 190 -2.47 19.26 -10.40
N VAL A 191 -2.16 20.08 -9.38
CA VAL A 191 -3.17 20.85 -8.62
C VAL A 191 -3.94 21.80 -9.53
N PHE A 192 -3.25 22.46 -10.46
CA PHE A 192 -3.89 23.40 -11.42
C PHE A 192 -4.83 22.67 -12.38
N GLY A 193 -4.46 21.45 -12.85
CA GLY A 193 -5.32 20.61 -13.68
C GLY A 193 -6.59 20.17 -12.96
N VAL A 194 -6.49 19.76 -11.70
CA VAL A 194 -7.66 19.41 -10.86
C VAL A 194 -8.55 20.65 -10.63
N MET A 195 -7.97 21.81 -10.33
CA MET A 195 -8.73 23.06 -10.16
C MET A 195 -9.48 23.43 -11.44
N LEU A 196 -8.85 23.32 -12.62
CA LEU A 196 -9.51 23.60 -13.89
C LEU A 196 -10.63 22.62 -14.19
N SER A 197 -10.47 21.35 -13.89
CA SER A 197 -11.53 20.35 -14.08
C SER A 197 -12.74 20.61 -13.17
N LEU A 198 -12.49 21.02 -11.92
CA LEU A 198 -13.54 21.38 -10.95
C LEU A 198 -14.30 22.64 -11.38
N ILE A 199 -13.62 23.65 -11.92
CA ILE A 199 -14.26 24.87 -12.45
C ILE A 199 -15.13 24.53 -13.68
N HIS A 200 -14.67 23.67 -14.58
CA HIS A 200 -15.42 23.29 -15.78
C HIS A 200 -16.68 22.47 -15.47
N ILE A 201 -16.68 21.70 -14.37
CA ILE A 201 -17.85 20.94 -13.91
C ILE A 201 -18.88 21.86 -13.23
N SER A 202 -18.43 22.97 -12.63
CA SER A 202 -19.31 23.92 -11.93
C SER A 202 -19.94 24.96 -12.84
N GLU A 203 -19.50 25.11 -14.09
CA GLU A 203 -20.18 25.97 -15.06
C GLU A 203 -21.40 25.25 -15.63
N PRO A 204 -22.65 25.74 -15.38
CA PRO A 204 -23.83 25.20 -16.05
C PRO A 204 -23.68 25.47 -17.56
N THR A 205 -23.75 24.41 -18.35
CA THR A 205 -23.87 24.52 -19.81
C THR A 205 -25.10 25.40 -20.12
N ARG A 206 -24.84 26.61 -20.56
CA ARG A 206 -25.84 27.50 -21.15
C ARG A 206 -26.25 27.02 -22.53
#